data_3572903f8d43ec028384e6b0839aca1d
#
_entry.id   3572903f8d43ec028384e6b0839aca1d
#
_cell.length_a   1.000
_cell.length_b   1.000
_cell.length_c   1.000
_cell.angle_alpha   90.00
_cell.angle_beta   90.00
_cell.angle_gamma   90.00
#
_symmetry.space_group_name_H-M   'P 1'
#
loop_
_entity.id
_entity.type
_entity.pdbx_description
1 polymer ?
#
loop_
_entity_poly.entity_id
_entity_poly.type
_entity_poly.pdbx_seq_one_letter_code
_entity_poly.pdbx_strand_id
1 'polypeptide(L)'
;MDSNSLFATQTFVWGLQGMCTLQRIPFAPNLVLQQVPPPYNLNSLQQAAEALGLKAGIKQVSVHELTSLPLPCLAVLKPKPAEPPPQSADDASAAPESVELYRLALVLKADDKQVVLFDEKSKNPFNAVLADFDLQYAGQVILFAAGEKASDAADPLAQPQREFGFKWFIPELLKHKQIWRDVLLASLAI
;
A
#
# COMPACT_ATOMS: atom_id res chain seq x y z
N MET A 1 1.62 23.21 4.90
CA MET A 1 1.22 21.78 4.96
C MET A 1 0.11 21.61 3.95
N ASP A 2 0.51 21.30 2.72
CA ASP A 2 -0.46 21.22 1.62
C ASP A 2 -1.11 19.85 1.60
N SER A 3 -2.09 19.64 2.50
CA SER A 3 -2.95 18.45 2.52
C SER A 3 -4.00 18.48 1.40
N ASN A 4 -3.79 19.33 0.41
CA ASN A 4 -4.79 19.62 -0.63
C ASN A 4 -4.55 18.87 -1.95
N SER A 5 -3.76 17.80 -1.93
CA SER A 5 -3.60 16.93 -3.10
C SER A 5 -4.92 16.21 -3.37
N LEU A 6 -5.66 16.68 -4.38
CA LEU A 6 -6.93 16.08 -4.78
C LEU A 6 -6.69 14.92 -5.76
N PHE A 7 -7.43 13.84 -5.59
CA PHE A 7 -7.37 12.64 -6.42
C PHE A 7 -8.69 12.44 -7.18
N ALA A 8 -8.57 11.90 -8.39
CA ALA A 8 -9.74 11.35 -9.08
C ALA A 8 -10.30 10.15 -8.30
N THR A 9 -11.61 9.93 -8.38
CA THR A 9 -12.26 8.78 -7.73
C THR A 9 -11.59 7.45 -8.10
N GLN A 10 -11.22 7.29 -9.37
CA GLN A 10 -10.58 6.09 -9.86
C GLN A 10 -9.20 5.88 -9.23
N THR A 11 -8.38 6.92 -9.17
CA THR A 11 -7.05 6.90 -8.54
C THR A 11 -7.14 6.60 -7.03
N PHE A 12 -8.13 7.18 -6.35
CA PHE A 12 -8.41 6.91 -4.94
C PHE A 12 -8.75 5.43 -4.69
N VAL A 13 -9.69 4.89 -5.47
CA VAL A 13 -10.09 3.48 -5.37
C VAL A 13 -8.93 2.55 -5.71
N TRP A 14 -8.17 2.87 -6.77
CA TRP A 14 -7.01 2.09 -7.18
C TRP A 14 -5.94 2.04 -6.09
N GLY A 15 -5.63 3.17 -5.45
CA GLY A 15 -4.66 3.23 -4.36
C GLY A 15 -5.07 2.35 -3.18
N LEU A 16 -6.33 2.43 -2.74
CA LEU A 16 -6.87 1.58 -1.67
C LEU A 16 -6.87 0.11 -2.03
N GLN A 17 -7.28 -0.22 -3.27
CA GLN A 17 -7.27 -1.60 -3.76
C GLN A 17 -5.85 -2.18 -3.76
N GLY A 18 -4.85 -1.40 -4.19
CA GLY A 18 -3.45 -1.79 -4.17
C GLY A 18 -2.96 -2.11 -2.76
N MET A 19 -3.23 -1.21 -1.80
CA MET A 19 -2.90 -1.41 -0.40
C MET A 19 -3.56 -2.67 0.19
N CYS A 20 -4.86 -2.84 -0.03
CA CYS A 20 -5.60 -4.00 0.46
C CYS A 20 -5.10 -5.31 -0.16
N THR A 21 -4.81 -5.31 -1.46
CA THR A 21 -4.30 -6.50 -2.17
C THR A 21 -2.95 -6.94 -1.60
N LEU A 22 -2.04 -5.99 -1.34
CA LEU A 22 -0.73 -6.28 -0.77
C LEU A 22 -0.82 -6.83 0.66
N GLN A 23 -1.82 -6.39 1.41
CA GLN A 23 -2.06 -6.85 2.79
C GLN A 23 -3.06 -8.00 2.89
N ARG A 24 -3.52 -8.54 1.75
CA ARG A 24 -4.51 -9.64 1.65
C ARG A 24 -5.83 -9.33 2.37
N ILE A 25 -6.24 -8.07 2.34
CA ILE A 25 -7.52 -7.61 2.91
C ILE A 25 -8.56 -7.60 1.79
N PRO A 26 -9.77 -8.15 2.02
CA PRO A 26 -10.85 -8.08 1.05
C PRO A 26 -11.24 -6.61 0.80
N PHE A 27 -11.43 -6.24 -0.47
CA PHE A 27 -11.74 -4.88 -0.87
C PHE A 27 -13.01 -4.81 -1.70
N ALA A 28 -13.95 -3.97 -1.28
CA ALA A 28 -15.20 -3.72 -1.99
C ALA A 28 -15.32 -2.22 -2.34
N PRO A 29 -15.04 -1.81 -3.58
CA PRO A 29 -14.99 -0.40 -3.97
C PRO A 29 -16.28 0.36 -3.64
N ASN A 30 -17.43 -0.23 -3.91
CA ASN A 30 -18.73 0.42 -3.70
C ASN A 30 -18.99 0.75 -2.23
N LEU A 31 -18.58 -0.11 -1.30
CA LEU A 31 -18.76 0.14 0.13
C LEU A 31 -17.87 1.29 0.61
N VAL A 32 -16.65 1.36 0.12
CA VAL A 32 -15.71 2.43 0.47
C VAL A 32 -16.22 3.79 -0.03
N LEU A 33 -16.69 3.86 -1.28
CA LEU A 33 -17.22 5.08 -1.86
C LEU A 33 -18.51 5.57 -1.17
N GLN A 34 -19.28 4.67 -0.57
CA GLN A 34 -20.44 5.04 0.25
C GLN A 34 -20.05 5.61 1.62
N GLN A 35 -18.94 5.14 2.19
CA GLN A 35 -18.48 5.57 3.51
C GLN A 35 -17.65 6.86 3.46
N VAL A 36 -16.93 7.09 2.38
CA VAL A 36 -16.03 8.23 2.22
C VAL A 36 -16.52 9.08 1.04
N PRO A 37 -17.22 10.18 1.30
CA PRO A 37 -17.67 11.09 0.23
C PRO A 37 -16.49 11.94 -0.31
N PRO A 38 -16.58 12.41 -1.57
CA PRO A 38 -15.61 13.36 -2.11
C PRO A 38 -15.64 14.69 -1.34
N PRO A 39 -14.56 15.50 -1.36
CA PRO A 39 -13.37 15.36 -2.20
C PRO A 39 -12.34 14.36 -1.66
N TYR A 40 -11.71 13.62 -2.57
CA TYR A 40 -10.68 12.64 -2.21
C TYR A 40 -9.31 13.30 -2.11
N ASN A 41 -8.71 13.24 -0.94
CA ASN A 41 -7.38 13.74 -0.64
C ASN A 41 -6.58 12.73 0.20
N LEU A 42 -5.38 13.07 0.59
CA LEU A 42 -4.52 12.19 1.41
C LEU A 42 -5.17 11.80 2.73
N ASN A 43 -5.85 12.73 3.39
CA ASN A 43 -6.51 12.46 4.67
C ASN A 43 -7.70 11.50 4.49
N SER A 44 -8.51 11.70 3.45
CA SER A 44 -9.62 10.78 3.14
C SER A 44 -9.10 9.40 2.75
N LEU A 45 -7.94 9.31 2.08
CA LEU A 45 -7.29 8.04 1.75
C LEU A 45 -6.80 7.31 3.02
N GLN A 46 -6.17 8.05 3.94
CA GLN A 46 -5.75 7.50 5.22
C GLN A 46 -6.95 7.00 6.03
N GLN A 47 -8.00 7.82 6.16
CA GLN A 47 -9.22 7.47 6.88
C GLN A 47 -9.90 6.21 6.29
N ALA A 48 -9.98 6.14 4.96
CA ALA A 48 -10.53 4.97 4.27
C ALA A 48 -9.69 3.71 4.51
N ALA A 49 -8.36 3.83 4.48
CA ALA A 49 -7.45 2.73 4.79
C ALA A 49 -7.62 2.22 6.23
N GLU A 50 -7.74 3.13 7.20
CA GLU A 50 -7.98 2.80 8.60
C GLU A 50 -9.34 2.12 8.81
N ALA A 51 -10.38 2.57 8.11
CA ALA A 51 -11.71 1.94 8.14
C ALA A 51 -11.68 0.50 7.57
N LEU A 52 -10.78 0.22 6.64
CA LEU A 52 -10.54 -1.12 6.09
C LEU A 52 -9.63 -1.99 6.98
N GLY A 53 -9.20 -1.48 8.14
CA GLY A 53 -8.35 -2.22 9.07
C GLY A 53 -6.85 -2.13 8.77
N LEU A 54 -6.43 -1.22 7.90
CA LEU A 54 -5.03 -0.89 7.67
C LEU A 54 -4.56 0.15 8.69
N LYS A 55 -3.31 0.08 9.12
CA LYS A 55 -2.61 1.21 9.73
C LYS A 55 -1.98 2.01 8.61
N ALA A 56 -2.39 3.24 8.43
CA ALA A 56 -1.87 4.12 7.39
C ALA A 56 -1.28 5.40 7.98
N GLY A 57 -0.18 5.87 7.42
CA GLY A 57 0.47 7.09 7.86
C GLY A 57 1.06 7.87 6.70
N ILE A 58 0.84 9.18 6.66
CA ILE A 58 1.38 10.08 5.64
C ILE A 58 2.73 10.59 6.12
N LYS A 59 3.74 10.53 5.26
CA LYS A 59 5.08 11.05 5.53
C LYS A 59 5.56 11.90 4.36
N GLN A 60 6.21 13.02 4.67
CA GLN A 60 6.97 13.80 3.69
C GLN A 60 8.39 13.28 3.67
N VAL A 61 8.88 12.90 2.51
CA VAL A 61 10.21 12.34 2.31
C VAL A 61 10.77 12.74 0.96
N SER A 62 12.06 12.92 0.88
CA SER A 62 12.76 13.10 -0.39
C SER A 62 12.88 11.77 -1.14
N VAL A 63 13.15 11.83 -2.43
CA VAL A 63 13.32 10.63 -3.27
C VAL A 63 14.45 9.73 -2.75
N HIS A 64 15.54 10.33 -2.25
CA HIS A 64 16.68 9.59 -1.71
C HIS A 64 16.34 8.84 -0.40
N GLU A 65 15.39 9.34 0.37
CA GLU A 65 14.95 8.69 1.61
C GLU A 65 14.01 7.51 1.37
N LEU A 66 13.48 7.36 0.15
CA LEU A 66 12.60 6.23 -0.19
C LEU A 66 13.28 4.88 0.02
N THR A 67 14.60 4.81 -0.19
CA THR A 67 15.37 3.57 0.00
C THR A 67 15.40 3.09 1.46
N SER A 68 15.21 4.02 2.40
CA SER A 68 15.22 3.74 3.84
C SER A 68 13.83 3.44 4.43
N LEU A 69 12.77 3.60 3.63
CA LEU A 69 11.40 3.39 4.07
C LEU A 69 10.99 1.91 4.01
N PRO A 70 10.05 1.49 4.86
CA PRO A 70 9.41 0.19 4.70
C PRO A 70 8.61 0.17 3.39
N LEU A 71 9.00 -0.70 2.47
CA LEU A 71 8.32 -0.92 1.20
C LEU A 71 7.45 -2.20 1.28
N PRO A 72 6.36 -2.27 0.55
CA PRO A 72 5.84 -1.30 -0.41
C PRO A 72 5.15 -0.09 0.25
N CYS A 73 5.18 1.06 -0.44
CA CYS A 73 4.48 2.27 -0.04
C CYS A 73 3.75 2.92 -1.23
N LEU A 74 2.84 3.84 -0.97
CA LEU A 74 2.11 4.57 -1.99
C LEU A 74 2.70 5.98 -2.11
N ALA A 75 3.24 6.33 -3.27
CA ALA A 75 3.81 7.65 -3.54
C ALA A 75 2.81 8.55 -4.26
N VAL A 76 2.80 9.82 -3.90
CA VAL A 76 2.00 10.85 -4.56
C VAL A 76 2.80 11.44 -5.71
N LEU A 77 2.20 11.44 -6.90
CA LEU A 77 2.78 12.01 -8.11
C LEU A 77 2.06 13.31 -8.48
N LYS A 78 2.83 14.28 -8.98
CA LYS A 78 2.30 15.53 -9.51
C LYS A 78 1.28 15.27 -10.63
N PRO A 79 0.35 16.20 -10.85
CA PRO A 79 -0.53 16.16 -12.02
C PRO A 79 0.29 16.04 -13.29
N LYS A 80 -0.16 15.23 -14.24
CA LYS A 80 0.43 15.29 -15.59
C LYS A 80 -0.10 16.56 -16.23
N PRO A 81 0.75 17.41 -16.83
CA PRO A 81 0.28 18.53 -17.63
C PRO A 81 -0.79 18.02 -18.61
N ALA A 82 -1.95 18.65 -18.63
CA ALA A 82 -2.98 18.30 -19.58
C ALA A 82 -2.39 18.43 -20.98
N GLU A 83 -2.41 17.38 -21.79
CA GLU A 83 -2.19 17.52 -23.21
C GLU A 83 -3.20 18.54 -23.72
N PRO A 84 -2.76 19.59 -24.48
CA PRO A 84 -3.70 20.57 -24.99
C PRO A 84 -4.80 19.82 -25.75
N PRO A 85 -6.08 20.16 -25.52
CA PRO A 85 -7.16 19.55 -26.27
C PRO A 85 -6.92 19.79 -27.75
N PRO A 86 -7.25 18.83 -28.66
CA PRO A 86 -7.17 19.06 -30.08
C PRO A 86 -7.99 20.33 -30.39
N GLN A 87 -7.33 21.31 -30.98
CA GLN A 87 -7.91 22.60 -31.33
C GLN A 87 -9.06 22.38 -32.30
N SER A 88 -10.27 22.27 -31.78
CA SER A 88 -11.48 22.59 -32.52
C SER A 88 -11.92 23.96 -32.01
N ALA A 89 -11.66 24.97 -32.83
CA ALA A 89 -12.15 26.32 -32.63
C ALA A 89 -13.68 26.30 -32.59
N ASP A 90 -14.20 27.03 -31.62
CA ASP A 90 -15.50 27.62 -31.43
C ASP A 90 -16.17 27.10 -30.14
N ASP A 91 -15.85 27.75 -29.05
CA ASP A 91 -16.75 28.28 -28.03
C ASP A 91 -15.92 28.82 -26.86
N ALA A 92 -15.68 30.14 -26.90
CA ALA A 92 -15.14 30.88 -25.76
C ALA A 92 -16.25 31.05 -24.72
N SER A 93 -16.45 30.09 -23.85
CA SER A 93 -17.21 30.26 -22.62
C SER A 93 -16.52 29.53 -21.49
N ALA A 94 -15.94 30.33 -20.56
CA ALA A 94 -15.49 29.97 -19.23
C ALA A 94 -14.90 28.55 -19.10
N ALA A 95 -13.59 28.43 -19.31
CA ALA A 95 -12.85 27.23 -18.89
C ALA A 95 -13.10 27.02 -17.40
N PRO A 96 -13.71 25.89 -16.96
CA PRO A 96 -13.71 25.55 -15.56
C PRO A 96 -12.24 25.45 -15.12
N GLU A 97 -11.90 26.06 -13.98
CA GLU A 97 -10.59 25.88 -13.35
C GLU A 97 -10.27 24.38 -13.37
N SER A 98 -9.31 24.00 -14.19
CA SER A 98 -8.90 22.60 -14.31
C SER A 98 -8.25 22.23 -12.98
N VAL A 99 -9.04 21.58 -12.12
CA VAL A 99 -8.54 21.06 -10.84
C VAL A 99 -7.42 20.09 -11.17
N GLU A 100 -6.21 20.46 -10.83
CA GLU A 100 -5.03 19.62 -11.03
C GLU A 100 -5.13 18.40 -10.10
N LEU A 101 -5.43 17.25 -10.69
CA LEU A 101 -5.57 16.01 -9.95
C LEU A 101 -4.22 15.30 -9.84
N TYR A 102 -3.82 15.03 -8.62
CA TYR A 102 -2.64 14.24 -8.31
C TYR A 102 -2.86 12.77 -8.67
N ARG A 103 -1.77 12.07 -8.90
CA ARG A 103 -1.77 10.64 -9.22
C ARG A 103 -1.11 9.86 -8.10
N LEU A 104 -1.37 8.58 -8.06
CA LEU A 104 -0.75 7.65 -7.10
C LEU A 104 0.06 6.60 -7.85
N ALA A 105 1.18 6.20 -7.27
CA ALA A 105 1.97 5.07 -7.72
C ALA A 105 2.41 4.23 -6.52
N LEU A 106 2.36 2.92 -6.67
CA LEU A 106 2.86 1.98 -5.70
C LEU A 106 4.36 1.80 -5.92
N VAL A 107 5.15 2.11 -4.89
CA VAL A 107 6.60 1.88 -4.86
C VAL A 107 6.82 0.50 -4.26
N LEU A 108 7.25 -0.45 -5.08
CA LEU A 108 7.48 -1.83 -4.66
C LEU A 108 8.91 -2.03 -4.18
N LYS A 109 9.87 -1.37 -4.84
CA LYS A 109 11.28 -1.40 -4.51
C LYS A 109 11.93 -0.06 -4.87
N ALA A 110 12.89 0.39 -4.08
CA ALA A 110 13.67 1.58 -4.36
C ALA A 110 15.16 1.28 -4.11
N ASP A 111 15.98 1.63 -5.07
CA ASP A 111 17.45 1.58 -5.00
C ASP A 111 18.00 2.97 -5.30
N ASP A 112 19.29 3.21 -5.08
CA ASP A 112 19.94 4.53 -5.29
C ASP A 112 19.87 5.05 -6.73
N LYS A 113 19.55 4.20 -7.71
CA LYS A 113 19.52 4.55 -9.13
C LYS A 113 18.15 4.40 -9.78
N GLN A 114 17.31 3.53 -9.26
CA GLN A 114 16.04 3.16 -9.88
C GLN A 114 14.98 2.76 -8.87
N VAL A 115 13.73 2.95 -9.27
CA VAL A 115 12.54 2.63 -8.46
C VAL A 115 11.66 1.70 -9.28
N VAL A 116 11.17 0.64 -8.65
CA VAL A 116 10.14 -0.24 -9.23
C VAL A 116 8.78 0.31 -8.85
N LEU A 117 8.05 0.74 -9.86
CA LEU A 117 6.74 1.38 -9.73
C LEU A 117 5.63 0.52 -10.32
N PHE A 118 4.45 0.67 -9.77
CA PHE A 118 3.22 0.20 -10.36
C PHE A 118 2.19 1.33 -10.28
N ASP A 119 1.65 1.75 -11.41
CA ASP A 119 0.67 2.82 -11.50
C ASP A 119 -0.66 2.31 -12.06
N GLU A 120 -1.69 3.15 -12.00
CA GLU A 120 -3.05 2.85 -12.47
C GLU A 120 -3.11 2.47 -13.96
N LYS A 121 -2.21 3.00 -14.77
CA LYS A 121 -2.20 2.82 -16.22
C LYS A 121 -1.39 1.60 -16.66
N SER A 122 -0.47 1.15 -15.83
CA SER A 122 0.43 0.05 -16.13
C SER A 122 -0.21 -1.29 -15.76
N LYS A 123 -0.10 -2.26 -16.64
CA LYS A 123 -0.56 -3.64 -16.35
C LYS A 123 0.44 -4.41 -15.50
N ASN A 124 1.71 -4.04 -15.55
CA ASN A 124 2.81 -4.68 -14.84
C ASN A 124 3.70 -3.63 -14.16
N PRO A 125 4.38 -4.00 -13.06
CA PRO A 125 5.42 -3.16 -12.49
C PRO A 125 6.51 -2.84 -13.52
N PHE A 126 7.04 -1.63 -13.47
CA PHE A 126 8.10 -1.16 -14.35
C PHE A 126 9.20 -0.45 -13.57
N ASN A 127 10.40 -0.42 -14.13
CA ASN A 127 11.52 0.30 -13.56
C ASN A 127 11.54 1.72 -14.10
N ALA A 128 11.66 2.69 -13.21
CA ALA A 128 11.91 4.10 -13.53
C ALA A 128 13.27 4.52 -12.98
N VAL A 129 13.95 5.38 -13.71
CA VAL A 129 15.18 6.02 -13.21
C VAL A 129 14.81 6.98 -12.08
N LEU A 130 15.59 7.00 -11.00
CA LEU A 130 15.29 7.80 -9.82
C LEU A 130 15.14 9.29 -10.14
N ALA A 131 15.96 9.82 -11.08
CA ALA A 131 15.88 11.21 -11.52
C ALA A 131 14.56 11.54 -12.24
N ASP A 132 14.08 10.63 -13.10
CA ASP A 132 12.81 10.81 -13.82
C ASP A 132 11.61 10.70 -12.86
N PHE A 133 11.74 9.85 -11.85
CA PHE A 133 10.75 9.74 -10.80
C PHE A 133 10.67 11.00 -9.94
N ASP A 134 11.81 11.60 -9.58
CA ASP A 134 11.90 12.84 -8.77
C ASP A 134 11.15 14.01 -9.42
N LEU A 135 11.24 14.15 -10.74
CA LEU A 135 10.50 15.17 -11.48
C LEU A 135 8.98 15.09 -11.30
N GLN A 136 8.47 13.87 -11.21
CA GLN A 136 7.04 13.60 -11.08
C GLN A 136 6.59 13.44 -9.62
N TYR A 137 7.49 13.22 -8.71
CA TYR A 137 7.22 12.98 -7.31
C TYR A 137 6.77 14.26 -6.58
N ALA A 138 5.73 14.18 -5.78
CA ALA A 138 5.20 15.32 -5.01
C ALA A 138 5.79 15.44 -3.60
N GLY A 139 6.76 14.60 -3.23
CA GLY A 139 7.40 14.65 -1.92
C GLY A 139 6.61 13.98 -0.78
N GLN A 140 5.56 13.25 -1.09
CA GLN A 140 4.68 12.64 -0.08
C GLN A 140 4.47 11.15 -0.35
N VAL A 141 4.52 10.35 0.72
CA VAL A 141 4.23 8.91 0.67
C VAL A 141 3.21 8.53 1.74
N ILE A 142 2.47 7.49 1.45
CA ILE A 142 1.59 6.84 2.42
C ILE A 142 2.19 5.48 2.72
N LEU A 143 2.61 5.30 3.96
CA LEU A 143 3.03 4.03 4.51
C LEU A 143 1.80 3.29 5.04
N PHE A 144 1.74 1.99 4.83
CA PHE A 144 0.62 1.20 5.31
C PHE A 144 1.08 -0.20 5.74
N ALA A 145 0.36 -0.73 6.71
CA ALA A 145 0.57 -2.07 7.23
C ALA A 145 -0.78 -2.69 7.63
N ALA A 146 -0.85 -3.99 7.71
CA ALA A 146 -2.03 -4.64 8.27
C ALA A 146 -2.23 -4.20 9.73
N GLY A 147 -3.45 -3.81 10.07
CA GLY A 147 -3.83 -3.53 11.47
C GLY A 147 -3.99 -4.84 12.24
N GLU A 148 -3.79 -4.80 13.56
CA GLU A 148 -3.98 -5.99 14.43
C GLU A 148 -5.41 -6.58 14.38
N LYS A 149 -6.41 -5.77 13.97
CA LYS A 149 -7.80 -6.22 13.83
C LYS A 149 -8.11 -6.89 12.50
N ALA A 150 -7.27 -6.75 11.48
CA ALA A 150 -7.51 -7.35 10.16
C ALA A 150 -7.24 -8.86 10.14
N SER A 151 -6.49 -9.38 11.10
CA SER A 151 -6.26 -10.83 11.25
C SER A 151 -7.44 -11.56 11.89
N ASP A 152 -8.34 -10.84 12.61
CA ASP A 152 -9.46 -11.46 13.33
C ASP A 152 -10.80 -11.39 12.57
N ALA A 153 -10.91 -10.56 11.52
CA ALA A 153 -12.17 -10.31 10.80
C ALA A 153 -12.33 -11.08 9.47
N ALA A 154 -11.32 -11.81 9.05
CA ALA A 154 -11.36 -12.58 7.81
C ALA A 154 -11.68 -14.04 8.12
N ASP A 155 -12.96 -14.36 8.04
CA ASP A 155 -13.54 -15.71 8.04
C ASP A 155 -13.95 -16.26 9.44
N PRO A 156 -15.27 -16.24 9.78
CA PRO A 156 -15.75 -16.93 10.97
C PRO A 156 -15.58 -18.47 10.88
N LEU A 157 -15.12 -19.01 9.75
CA LEU A 157 -14.76 -20.41 9.55
C LEU A 157 -13.26 -20.64 9.37
N ALA A 158 -12.47 -19.59 9.20
CA ALA A 158 -11.01 -19.69 9.28
C ALA A 158 -10.66 -19.80 10.76
N GLN A 159 -10.37 -21.00 11.21
CA GLN A 159 -9.64 -21.21 12.45
C GLN A 159 -8.44 -20.28 12.44
N PRO A 160 -8.16 -19.52 13.53
CA PRO A 160 -7.00 -18.67 13.59
C PRO A 160 -5.79 -19.52 13.17
N GLN A 161 -5.19 -19.19 12.04
CA GLN A 161 -3.87 -19.74 11.70
C GLN A 161 -2.93 -19.18 12.78
N ARG A 162 -2.91 -19.85 13.92
CA ARG A 162 -1.84 -19.73 14.88
C ARG A 162 -0.58 -19.92 14.06
N GLU A 163 0.23 -18.89 13.99
CA GLU A 163 1.58 -19.08 13.49
C GLU A 163 2.08 -20.37 14.11
N PHE A 164 2.37 -21.36 13.28
CA PHE A 164 2.96 -22.61 13.68
C PHE A 164 4.40 -22.34 14.12
N GLY A 165 4.53 -21.51 15.14
CA GLY A 165 5.79 -21.32 15.81
C GLY A 165 6.01 -22.54 16.69
N PHE A 166 7.16 -23.21 16.57
CA PHE A 166 7.59 -24.34 17.39
C PHE A 166 7.47 -24.08 18.91
N LYS A 167 7.18 -22.84 19.32
CA LYS A 167 7.06 -22.44 20.73
C LYS A 167 5.96 -23.16 21.51
N TRP A 168 4.86 -23.56 20.87
CA TRP A 168 3.82 -24.33 21.55
C TRP A 168 4.22 -25.79 21.76
N PHE A 169 5.12 -26.32 20.90
CA PHE A 169 5.59 -27.69 20.96
C PHE A 169 6.71 -27.91 22.00
N ILE A 170 7.48 -26.85 22.31
CA ILE A 170 8.58 -26.88 23.29
C ILE A 170 8.13 -27.33 24.68
N PRO A 171 7.02 -26.83 25.27
CA PRO A 171 6.57 -27.30 26.57
C PRO A 171 6.20 -28.78 26.59
N GLU A 172 5.61 -29.28 25.50
CA GLU A 172 5.22 -30.70 25.40
C GLU A 172 6.44 -31.61 25.22
N LEU A 173 7.45 -31.16 24.45
CA LEU A 173 8.75 -31.82 24.34
C LEU A 173 9.47 -31.92 25.70
N LEU A 174 9.45 -30.85 26.47
CA LEU A 174 10.10 -30.81 27.80
C LEU A 174 9.39 -31.68 28.83
N LYS A 175 8.11 -31.92 28.67
CA LYS A 175 7.30 -32.80 29.54
C LYS A 175 7.74 -34.27 29.44
N HIS A 176 8.21 -34.67 28.27
CA HIS A 176 8.65 -36.03 27.96
C HIS A 176 10.17 -36.14 27.74
N LYS A 177 10.96 -35.29 28.41
CA LYS A 177 12.43 -35.22 28.22
C LYS A 177 13.17 -36.56 28.48
N GLN A 178 12.64 -37.46 29.30
CA GLN A 178 13.23 -38.79 29.54
C GLN A 178 13.17 -39.66 28.28
N ILE A 179 12.02 -39.68 27.61
CA ILE A 179 11.78 -40.47 26.42
C ILE A 179 12.69 -39.98 25.29
N TRP A 180 12.78 -38.64 25.12
CA TRP A 180 13.65 -38.04 24.10
C TRP A 180 15.11 -38.29 24.36
N ARG A 181 15.57 -38.24 25.61
CA ARG A 181 16.93 -38.59 25.99
C ARG A 181 17.27 -40.04 25.62
N ASP A 182 16.37 -40.97 25.91
CA ASP A 182 16.60 -42.39 25.66
C ASP A 182 16.61 -42.70 24.15
N VAL A 183 15.76 -42.03 23.36
CA VAL A 183 15.75 -42.11 21.89
C VAL A 183 17.02 -41.52 21.30
N LEU A 184 17.51 -40.39 21.79
CA LEU A 184 18.76 -39.78 21.32
C LEU A 184 19.97 -40.64 21.68
N LEU A 185 20.00 -41.25 22.86
CA LEU A 185 21.08 -42.15 23.27
C LEU A 185 21.08 -43.43 22.41
N ALA A 186 19.91 -43.99 22.12
CA ALA A 186 19.79 -45.14 21.24
C ALA A 186 20.22 -44.83 19.79
N SER A 187 19.90 -43.62 19.30
CA SER A 187 20.28 -43.16 17.96
C SER A 187 21.80 -42.88 17.83
N LEU A 188 22.47 -42.59 18.94
CA LEU A 188 23.93 -42.37 18.95
C LEU A 188 24.75 -43.67 19.07
N ALA A 189 24.09 -44.75 19.48
CA ALA A 189 24.72 -46.07 19.69
C ALA A 189 24.74 -46.98 18.43
N ILE A 190 24.14 -46.50 17.32
CA ILE A 190 24.15 -47.18 16.00
C ILE A 190 25.13 -46.45 15.07
#